data_de19626068a169db3475de2cf46255ab
#
_entry.id   de19626068a169db3475de2cf46255ab
#
_cell.length_a   1.000
_cell.length_b   1.000
_cell.length_c   1.000
_cell.angle_alpha   90.00
_cell.angle_beta   90.00
_cell.angle_gamma   90.00
#
_symmetry.space_group_name_H-M   'P 1'
#
loop_
_entity.id
_entity.type
_entity.pdbx_description
1 polymer ?
#
loop_
_entity_poly.entity_id
_entity_poly.type
_entity_poly.pdbx_seq_one_letter_code
_entity_poly.pdbx_strand_id
1 'polypeptide(L)'
;MPIEQLGHEAAELLSLTNGGEARSLNKLAELAAWQVPSCSGAHAAVWLDRELAGAAATHPDLAELADLQLTAGSGPLMEAARAGVAVSCPDTLEETRWPDFAEAALRRGVRCSVHLVRELPRGALVLSLFGVRPGVLDAESVPVADMLAAFGGAMLTNATAYHQAQRTASQLKDAVVARSVVDQAKGILMHALGCDAAEALKRLRQESQRRHVKVTEVAAEVVASYGGEDARPRPGR
;
A
#
# COMPACT_ATOMS: atom_id res chain seq x y z
N MET A 1 26.79 7.41 15.25
CA MET A 1 26.55 7.85 13.83
C MET A 1 25.97 9.26 13.86
N PRO A 2 26.28 10.14 12.88
CA PRO A 2 25.69 11.47 12.81
C PRO A 2 24.18 11.37 12.50
N ILE A 3 23.37 12.13 13.20
CA ILE A 3 21.92 12.30 13.01
C ILE A 3 21.59 12.68 11.54
N GLU A 4 22.52 13.34 10.86
CA GLU A 4 22.43 13.73 9.44
C GLU A 4 22.30 12.51 8.49
N GLN A 5 22.95 11.40 8.79
CA GLN A 5 22.90 10.19 7.97
C GLN A 5 21.56 9.46 8.13
N LEU A 6 21.03 9.42 9.36
CA LEU A 6 19.66 8.96 9.65
C LEU A 6 18.60 9.79 8.93
N GLY A 7 18.79 11.12 8.88
CA GLY A 7 17.90 12.04 8.15
C GLY A 7 17.91 11.81 6.64
N HIS A 8 19.07 11.49 6.07
CA HIS A 8 19.20 11.21 4.65
C HIS A 8 18.54 9.88 4.26
N GLU A 9 18.77 8.83 5.03
CA GLU A 9 18.18 7.50 4.81
C GLU A 9 16.66 7.51 5.07
N ALA A 10 16.18 8.27 6.04
CA ALA A 10 14.76 8.52 6.26
C ALA A 10 14.12 9.29 5.09
N ALA A 11 14.85 10.26 4.50
CA ALA A 11 14.40 10.97 3.31
C ALA A 11 14.35 10.07 2.06
N GLU A 12 15.29 9.11 1.93
CA GLU A 12 15.22 8.06 0.92
C GLU A 12 13.99 7.18 1.09
N LEU A 13 13.66 6.78 2.32
CA LEU A 13 12.41 6.05 2.61
C LEU A 13 11.18 6.82 2.14
N LEU A 14 11.12 8.12 2.38
CA LEU A 14 10.01 8.98 1.97
C LEU A 14 9.93 9.13 0.44
N SER A 15 11.04 8.96 -0.29
CA SER A 15 11.08 9.07 -1.75
C SER A 15 10.68 7.79 -2.50
N LEU A 16 10.56 6.65 -1.81
CA LEU A 16 10.23 5.34 -2.39
C LEU A 16 8.74 5.17 -2.77
N THR A 17 8.02 6.25 -3.07
CA THR A 17 6.61 6.23 -3.49
C THR A 17 6.32 5.34 -4.71
N ASN A 18 7.34 4.96 -5.48
CA ASN A 18 7.19 4.12 -6.68
C ASN A 18 7.54 2.63 -6.48
N GLY A 19 7.86 2.20 -5.24
CA GLY A 19 8.44 0.88 -4.99
C GLY A 19 7.49 -0.25 -4.56
N GLY A 20 6.22 0.04 -4.27
CA GLY A 20 5.27 -0.91 -3.66
C GLY A 20 5.50 -1.10 -2.14
N GLU A 21 4.43 -1.43 -1.40
CA GLU A 21 4.44 -1.59 0.07
C GLU A 21 5.49 -2.60 0.56
N ALA A 22 5.64 -3.73 -0.13
CA ALA A 22 6.60 -4.76 0.24
C ALA A 22 8.06 -4.28 0.24
N ARG A 23 8.46 -3.47 -0.76
CA ARG A 23 9.82 -2.90 -0.82
C ARG A 23 10.05 -1.90 0.31
N SER A 24 9.05 -1.11 0.63
CA SER A 24 9.10 -0.13 1.70
C SER A 24 9.25 -0.80 3.08
N LEU A 25 8.48 -1.87 3.33
CA LEU A 25 8.58 -2.65 4.56
C LEU A 25 9.94 -3.37 4.67
N ASN A 26 10.46 -3.92 3.57
CA ASN A 26 11.78 -4.53 3.57
C ASN A 26 12.88 -3.53 3.92
N LYS A 27 12.86 -2.35 3.28
CA LYS A 27 13.83 -1.28 3.59
C LYS A 27 13.74 -0.79 5.03
N LEU A 28 12.51 -0.68 5.57
CA LEU A 28 12.30 -0.33 6.98
C LEU A 28 12.90 -1.37 7.92
N ALA A 29 12.67 -2.67 7.66
CA ALA A 29 13.23 -3.76 8.45
C ALA A 29 14.77 -3.77 8.38
N GLU A 30 15.36 -3.61 7.19
CA GLU A 30 16.79 -3.51 7.00
C GLU A 30 17.41 -2.33 7.77
N LEU A 31 16.80 -1.13 7.66
CA LEU A 31 17.26 0.04 8.39
C LEU A 31 17.15 -0.15 9.90
N ALA A 32 16.09 -0.76 10.39
CA ALA A 32 15.94 -1.05 11.81
C ALA A 32 17.01 -2.01 12.32
N ALA A 33 17.31 -3.08 11.57
CA ALA A 33 18.36 -4.01 11.93
C ALA A 33 19.78 -3.38 11.92
N TRP A 34 19.98 -2.39 11.04
CA TRP A 34 21.28 -1.73 10.88
C TRP A 34 21.50 -0.58 11.85
N GLN A 35 20.47 0.22 12.13
CA GLN A 35 20.58 1.47 12.87
C GLN A 35 20.27 1.34 14.36
N VAL A 36 19.47 0.32 14.73
CA VAL A 36 19.12 0.12 16.13
C VAL A 36 20.24 -0.62 16.84
N PRO A 37 20.84 -0.03 17.91
CA PRO A 37 21.90 -0.70 18.67
C PRO A 37 21.45 -2.08 19.15
N SER A 38 22.35 -3.06 19.04
CA SER A 38 22.14 -4.45 19.50
C SER A 38 20.99 -5.21 18.82
N CYS A 39 20.35 -4.64 17.80
CA CYS A 39 19.38 -5.33 16.97
C CYS A 39 20.11 -6.32 16.05
N SER A 40 19.68 -7.59 16.07
CA SER A 40 20.27 -8.67 15.25
C SER A 40 19.43 -8.99 14.03
N GLY A 41 18.21 -8.46 13.97
CA GLY A 41 17.29 -8.57 12.86
C GLY A 41 15.96 -7.93 13.18
N ALA A 42 15.18 -7.63 12.14
CA ALA A 42 13.92 -6.94 12.26
C ALA A 42 12.84 -7.53 11.33
N HIS A 43 11.60 -7.29 11.69
CA HIS A 43 10.42 -7.59 10.90
C HIS A 43 9.48 -6.39 10.94
N ALA A 44 8.94 -6.01 9.80
CA ALA A 44 7.93 -4.95 9.66
C ALA A 44 6.67 -5.54 9.06
N ALA A 45 5.52 -5.26 9.67
CA ALA A 45 4.22 -5.72 9.18
C ALA A 45 3.20 -4.60 9.26
N VAL A 46 2.33 -4.52 8.26
CA VAL A 46 1.25 -3.54 8.21
C VAL A 46 -0.10 -4.25 8.16
N TRP A 47 -0.99 -3.82 9.04
CA TRP A 47 -2.40 -4.21 9.06
C TRP A 47 -3.23 -3.05 8.54
N LEU A 48 -4.14 -3.33 7.61
CA LEU A 48 -5.15 -2.41 7.12
C LEU A 48 -6.52 -3.07 7.32
N ASP A 49 -7.46 -2.33 7.91
CA ASP A 49 -8.82 -2.81 8.17
C ASP A 49 -8.85 -4.17 8.94
N ARG A 50 -7.87 -4.39 9.83
CA ARG A 50 -7.63 -5.60 10.63
C ARG A 50 -7.08 -6.81 9.85
N GLU A 51 -6.76 -6.67 8.59
CA GLU A 51 -6.13 -7.70 7.76
C GLU A 51 -4.65 -7.39 7.56
N LEU A 52 -3.81 -8.42 7.52
CA LEU A 52 -2.39 -8.27 7.20
C LEU A 52 -2.27 -7.87 5.72
N ALA A 53 -1.90 -6.64 5.46
CA ALA A 53 -1.74 -6.12 4.11
C ALA A 53 -0.35 -6.41 3.52
N GLY A 54 0.68 -6.48 4.38
CA GLY A 54 2.03 -6.81 3.96
C GLY A 54 2.97 -7.00 5.12
N ALA A 55 4.05 -7.74 4.88
CA ALA A 55 5.12 -7.94 5.84
C ALA A 55 6.47 -8.13 5.13
N ALA A 56 7.55 -7.83 5.84
CA ALA A 56 8.92 -8.10 5.41
C ALA A 56 9.81 -8.35 6.64
N ALA A 57 10.82 -9.21 6.48
CA ALA A 57 11.78 -9.54 7.52
C ALA A 57 13.19 -9.55 6.95
N THR A 58 14.19 -9.22 7.76
CA THR A 58 15.60 -9.24 7.36
C THR A 58 16.15 -10.66 7.20
N HIS A 59 15.51 -11.66 7.82
CA HIS A 59 15.91 -13.07 7.75
C HIS A 59 14.69 -13.97 7.61
N PRO A 60 14.79 -15.09 6.88
CA PRO A 60 13.71 -16.08 6.76
C PRO A 60 13.21 -16.59 8.12
N ASP A 61 14.10 -16.86 9.07
CA ASP A 61 13.77 -17.34 10.40
C ASP A 61 12.84 -16.37 11.16
N LEU A 62 12.99 -15.06 10.93
CA LEU A 62 12.13 -14.03 11.55
C LEU A 62 10.78 -13.93 10.85
N ALA A 63 10.74 -14.18 9.54
CA ALA A 63 9.48 -14.29 8.81
C ALA A 63 8.67 -15.49 9.32
N GLU A 64 9.31 -16.66 9.44
CA GLU A 64 8.68 -17.86 9.99
C GLU A 64 8.20 -17.67 11.43
N LEU A 65 8.98 -16.94 12.26
CA LEU A 65 8.60 -16.63 13.64
C LEU A 65 7.38 -15.69 13.69
N ALA A 66 7.25 -14.78 12.72
CA ALA A 66 6.08 -13.94 12.59
C ALA A 66 4.86 -14.74 12.11
N ASP A 67 5.03 -15.61 11.09
CA ASP A 67 3.98 -16.48 10.55
C ASP A 67 3.41 -17.44 11.59
N LEU A 68 4.26 -17.95 12.49
CA LEU A 68 3.83 -18.77 13.62
C LEU A 68 2.86 -17.98 14.52
N GLN A 69 3.19 -16.74 14.88
CA GLN A 69 2.34 -15.88 15.70
C GLN A 69 1.03 -15.51 14.99
N LEU A 70 1.09 -15.23 13.70
CA LEU A 70 -0.09 -14.93 12.87
C LEU A 70 -1.03 -16.15 12.84
N THR A 71 -0.49 -17.34 12.61
CA THR A 71 -1.27 -18.59 12.53
C THR A 71 -1.88 -18.97 13.88
N ALA A 72 -1.10 -18.86 14.95
CA ALA A 72 -1.57 -19.14 16.31
C ALA A 72 -2.52 -18.06 16.85
N GLY A 73 -2.51 -16.87 16.24
CA GLY A 73 -3.22 -15.70 16.75
C GLY A 73 -2.71 -15.26 18.14
N SER A 74 -1.49 -15.63 18.50
CA SER A 74 -0.89 -15.41 19.83
C SER A 74 0.60 -15.09 19.66
N GLY A 75 1.14 -14.29 20.57
CA GLY A 75 2.53 -13.85 20.56
C GLY A 75 2.67 -12.34 20.71
N PRO A 76 3.89 -11.86 21.00
CA PRO A 76 4.11 -10.44 21.25
C PRO A 76 3.81 -9.54 20.02
N LEU A 77 4.03 -10.02 18.79
CA LEU A 77 3.64 -9.32 17.57
C LEU A 77 2.12 -9.13 17.50
N MET A 78 1.38 -10.20 17.78
CA MET A 78 -0.09 -10.18 17.73
C MET A 78 -0.70 -9.35 18.85
N GLU A 79 -0.09 -9.39 20.04
CA GLU A 79 -0.52 -8.53 21.16
C GLU A 79 -0.30 -7.06 20.84
N ALA A 80 0.89 -6.69 20.33
CA ALA A 80 1.19 -5.34 19.93
C ALA A 80 0.20 -4.83 18.85
N ALA A 81 -0.04 -5.64 17.81
CA ALA A 81 -0.97 -5.28 16.73
C ALA A 81 -2.41 -5.08 17.21
N ARG A 82 -2.88 -5.89 18.18
CA ARG A 82 -4.25 -5.81 18.73
C ARG A 82 -4.41 -4.68 19.75
N ALA A 83 -3.42 -4.55 20.64
CA ALA A 83 -3.47 -3.55 21.72
C ALA A 83 -3.14 -2.13 21.25
N GLY A 84 -2.46 -1.99 20.11
CA GLY A 84 -2.01 -0.69 19.60
C GLY A 84 -0.88 -0.06 20.44
N VAL A 85 -0.22 -0.85 21.27
CA VAL A 85 0.87 -0.40 22.17
C VAL A 85 2.11 -1.25 21.99
N ALA A 86 3.26 -0.70 22.37
CA ALA A 86 4.50 -1.43 22.31
C ALA A 86 4.48 -2.62 23.29
N VAL A 87 4.99 -3.76 22.83
CA VAL A 87 5.12 -4.99 23.61
C VAL A 87 6.57 -5.45 23.60
N SER A 88 7.10 -5.86 24.74
CA SER A 88 8.46 -6.37 24.86
C SER A 88 8.50 -7.76 25.48
N CYS A 89 9.48 -8.55 25.03
CA CYS A 89 9.92 -9.81 25.62
C CYS A 89 11.42 -9.64 25.95
N PRO A 90 11.75 -9.27 27.19
CA PRO A 90 13.16 -8.98 27.58
C PRO A 90 14.06 -10.22 27.55
N ASP A 91 13.53 -11.38 27.91
CA ASP A 91 14.21 -12.68 27.79
C ASP A 91 13.22 -13.78 27.39
N THR A 92 13.45 -14.36 26.23
CA THR A 92 12.62 -15.46 25.71
C THR A 92 12.73 -16.74 26.54
N LEU A 93 13.81 -16.90 27.32
CA LEU A 93 13.96 -18.07 28.18
C LEU A 93 13.03 -17.99 29.43
N GLU A 94 12.73 -16.78 29.89
CA GLU A 94 11.88 -16.52 31.04
C GLU A 94 10.43 -16.16 30.63
N GLU A 95 10.13 -16.13 29.32
CA GLU A 95 8.84 -15.71 28.80
C GLU A 95 7.78 -16.80 28.99
N THR A 96 6.72 -16.47 29.72
CA THR A 96 5.61 -17.39 30.04
C THR A 96 4.28 -17.01 29.40
N ARG A 97 4.14 -15.78 28.92
CA ARG A 97 2.90 -15.29 28.29
C ARG A 97 2.63 -15.96 26.95
N TRP A 98 3.69 -16.29 26.21
CA TRP A 98 3.61 -16.88 24.86
C TRP A 98 4.60 -18.05 24.72
N PRO A 99 4.31 -19.23 25.30
CA PRO A 99 5.26 -20.35 25.34
C PRO A 99 5.65 -20.86 23.95
N ASP A 100 4.72 -20.93 22.99
CA ASP A 100 5.00 -21.38 21.61
C ASP A 100 5.95 -20.40 20.89
N PHE A 101 5.73 -19.09 21.07
CA PHE A 101 6.64 -18.06 20.56
C PHE A 101 8.02 -18.18 21.21
N ALA A 102 8.08 -18.31 22.54
CA ALA A 102 9.34 -18.38 23.28
C ALA A 102 10.18 -19.59 22.83
N GLU A 103 9.58 -20.76 22.71
CA GLU A 103 10.25 -21.98 22.22
C GLU A 103 10.73 -21.81 20.78
N ALA A 104 9.91 -21.26 19.88
CA ALA A 104 10.27 -21.05 18.50
C ALA A 104 11.37 -19.98 18.34
N ALA A 105 11.34 -18.91 19.14
CA ALA A 105 12.34 -17.86 19.19
C ALA A 105 13.70 -18.38 19.66
N LEU A 106 13.71 -19.16 20.75
CA LEU A 106 14.92 -19.79 21.28
C LEU A 106 15.58 -20.72 20.26
N ARG A 107 14.81 -21.53 19.54
CA ARG A 107 15.34 -22.42 18.47
C ARG A 107 16.02 -21.62 17.35
N ARG A 108 15.65 -20.35 17.13
CA ARG A 108 16.21 -19.45 16.13
C ARG A 108 17.27 -18.50 16.71
N GLY A 109 17.69 -18.70 17.96
CA GLY A 109 18.69 -17.86 18.63
C GLY A 109 18.19 -16.47 19.05
N VAL A 110 16.89 -16.23 19.01
CA VAL A 110 16.31 -14.98 19.49
C VAL A 110 16.14 -15.04 21.01
N ARG A 111 16.80 -14.10 21.70
CA ARG A 111 16.79 -14.03 23.19
C ARG A 111 15.95 -12.88 23.73
N CYS A 112 15.68 -11.85 22.93
CA CYS A 112 14.75 -10.81 23.31
C CYS A 112 14.08 -10.21 22.08
N SER A 113 12.94 -9.55 22.27
CA SER A 113 12.25 -8.80 21.21
C SER A 113 11.53 -7.57 21.76
N VAL A 114 11.37 -6.57 20.87
CA VAL A 114 10.52 -5.39 21.08
C VAL A 114 9.67 -5.18 19.84
N HIS A 115 8.39 -4.96 20.03
CA HIS A 115 7.41 -4.76 18.98
C HIS A 115 6.78 -3.38 19.14
N LEU A 116 7.17 -2.44 18.28
CA LEU A 116 6.71 -1.05 18.29
C LEU A 116 5.54 -0.87 17.34
N VAL A 117 4.54 -0.14 17.76
CA VAL A 117 3.33 0.10 16.97
C VAL A 117 3.27 1.56 16.54
N ARG A 118 2.87 1.78 15.29
CA ARG A 118 2.47 3.08 14.76
C ARG A 118 1.09 2.99 14.16
N GLU A 119 0.20 3.81 14.69
CA GLU A 119 -1.14 3.93 14.15
C GLU A 119 -1.09 4.55 12.75
N LEU A 120 -1.89 4.00 11.84
CA LEU A 120 -2.11 4.49 10.49
C LEU A 120 -3.60 4.86 10.34
N PRO A 121 -3.98 5.70 9.36
CA PRO A 121 -5.37 6.10 9.17
C PRO A 121 -6.37 4.95 9.03
N ARG A 122 -5.92 3.78 8.59
CA ARG A 122 -6.75 2.58 8.39
C ARG A 122 -6.18 1.33 9.03
N GLY A 123 -5.30 1.45 10.03
CA GLY A 123 -4.69 0.29 10.65
C GLY A 123 -3.47 0.59 11.48
N ALA A 124 -2.45 -0.26 11.41
CA ALA A 124 -1.22 -0.10 12.16
C ALA A 124 -0.01 -0.70 11.43
N LEU A 125 1.14 -0.07 11.59
CA LEU A 125 2.46 -0.64 11.34
C LEU A 125 3.01 -1.19 12.64
N VAL A 126 3.50 -2.42 12.64
CA VAL A 126 4.28 -3.00 13.73
C VAL A 126 5.70 -3.25 13.25
N LEU A 127 6.66 -2.62 13.91
CA LEU A 127 8.09 -2.83 13.72
C LEU A 127 8.60 -3.71 14.87
N SER A 128 9.02 -4.92 14.56
CA SER A 128 9.54 -5.90 15.51
C SER A 128 11.05 -5.97 15.40
N LEU A 129 11.73 -5.85 16.51
CA LEU A 129 13.19 -5.94 16.66
C LEU A 129 13.55 -7.19 17.45
N PHE A 130 14.65 -7.82 17.09
CA PHE A 130 15.09 -9.06 17.73
C PHE A 130 16.56 -8.97 18.12
N GLY A 131 16.88 -9.46 19.31
CA GLY A 131 18.24 -9.52 19.86
C GLY A 131 18.65 -10.94 20.22
N VAL A 132 19.95 -11.26 20.08
CA VAL A 132 20.53 -12.58 20.39
C VAL A 132 21.00 -12.71 21.85
N ARG A 133 20.87 -11.67 22.65
CA ARG A 133 21.15 -11.67 24.09
C ARG A 133 19.96 -11.05 24.83
N PRO A 134 19.67 -11.52 26.07
CA PRO A 134 18.56 -10.97 26.85
C PRO A 134 18.78 -9.49 27.18
N GLY A 135 17.72 -8.71 27.17
CA GLY A 135 17.70 -7.32 27.62
C GLY A 135 18.52 -6.31 26.82
N VAL A 136 19.06 -6.69 25.63
CA VAL A 136 19.91 -5.78 24.86
C VAL A 136 19.15 -4.72 24.07
N LEU A 137 17.84 -4.91 23.88
CA LEU A 137 16.96 -3.91 23.29
C LEU A 137 16.38 -3.04 24.41
N ASP A 138 17.16 -2.08 24.84
CA ASP A 138 17.02 -1.26 26.04
C ASP A 138 16.60 0.19 25.75
N ALA A 139 16.82 1.05 26.74
CA ALA A 139 16.49 2.47 26.67
C ALA A 139 17.26 3.26 25.58
N GLU A 140 18.40 2.77 25.07
CA GLU A 140 19.12 3.40 23.96
C GLU A 140 18.59 2.92 22.60
N SER A 141 18.17 1.66 22.51
CA SER A 141 17.69 1.02 21.31
C SER A 141 16.26 1.46 20.93
N VAL A 142 15.39 1.55 21.91
CA VAL A 142 13.95 1.84 21.71
C VAL A 142 13.71 3.23 21.08
N PRO A 143 14.33 4.34 21.46
CA PRO A 143 14.09 5.64 20.84
C PRO A 143 14.45 5.69 19.34
N VAL A 144 15.55 5.03 18.95
CA VAL A 144 15.95 4.95 17.54
C VAL A 144 14.93 4.14 16.72
N ALA A 145 14.52 3.01 17.27
CA ALA A 145 13.49 2.17 16.66
C ALA A 145 12.13 2.87 16.55
N ASP A 146 11.76 3.62 17.58
CA ASP A 146 10.53 4.40 17.64
C ASP A 146 10.51 5.49 16.56
N MET A 147 11.63 6.17 16.37
CA MET A 147 11.79 7.14 15.29
C MET A 147 11.66 6.47 13.90
N LEU A 148 12.31 5.32 13.68
CA LEU A 148 12.21 4.58 12.43
C LEU A 148 10.77 4.08 12.17
N ALA A 149 10.07 3.60 13.20
CA ALA A 149 8.68 3.22 13.09
C ALA A 149 7.78 4.42 12.73
N ALA A 150 8.05 5.61 13.29
CA ALA A 150 7.34 6.84 12.94
C ALA A 150 7.57 7.25 11.48
N PHE A 151 8.80 7.19 10.99
CA PHE A 151 9.11 7.44 9.57
C PHE A 151 8.46 6.40 8.65
N GLY A 152 8.51 5.11 9.01
CA GLY A 152 7.83 4.04 8.28
C GLY A 152 6.33 4.27 8.17
N GLY A 153 5.69 4.67 9.27
CA GLY A 153 4.26 5.02 9.30
C GLY A 153 3.93 6.21 8.40
N ALA A 154 4.73 7.27 8.46
CA ALA A 154 4.56 8.45 7.58
C ALA A 154 4.73 8.08 6.10
N MET A 155 5.75 7.27 5.79
CA MET A 155 6.00 6.79 4.43
C MET A 155 4.81 5.99 3.88
N LEU A 156 4.29 5.02 4.63
CA LEU A 156 3.14 4.20 4.22
C LEU A 156 1.88 5.06 4.03
N THR A 157 1.65 6.03 4.93
CA THR A 157 0.52 6.97 4.81
C THR A 157 0.63 7.81 3.54
N ASN A 158 1.81 8.37 3.27
CA ASN A 158 2.06 9.19 2.07
C ASN A 158 1.94 8.36 0.79
N ALA A 159 2.49 7.14 0.75
CA ALA A 159 2.36 6.23 -0.38
C ALA A 159 0.90 5.90 -0.69
N THR A 160 0.11 5.58 0.33
CA THR A 160 -1.33 5.30 0.19
C THR A 160 -2.08 6.53 -0.34
N ALA A 161 -1.82 7.72 0.20
CA ALA A 161 -2.45 8.97 -0.26
C ALA A 161 -2.08 9.28 -1.72
N TYR A 162 -0.81 9.09 -2.09
CA TYR A 162 -0.34 9.29 -3.46
C TYR A 162 -1.02 8.35 -4.46
N HIS A 163 -1.08 7.04 -4.15
CA HIS A 163 -1.76 6.07 -5.01
C HIS A 163 -3.25 6.36 -5.14
N GLN A 164 -3.91 6.79 -4.06
CA GLN A 164 -5.31 7.18 -4.12
C GLN A 164 -5.51 8.41 -5.01
N ALA A 165 -4.66 9.42 -4.89
CA ALA A 165 -4.70 10.61 -5.74
C ALA A 165 -4.48 10.27 -7.22
N GLN A 166 -3.51 9.39 -7.53
CA GLN A 166 -3.27 8.92 -8.90
C GLN A 166 -4.48 8.18 -9.49
N ARG A 167 -5.10 7.27 -8.71
CA ARG A 167 -6.31 6.55 -9.14
C ARG A 167 -7.45 7.52 -9.45
N THR A 168 -7.67 8.50 -8.56
CA THR A 168 -8.69 9.53 -8.74
C THR A 168 -8.42 10.38 -10.00
N ALA A 169 -7.18 10.80 -10.21
CA ALA A 169 -6.78 11.56 -11.38
C ALA A 169 -7.00 10.77 -12.70
N SER A 170 -6.64 9.48 -12.70
CA SER A 170 -6.90 8.60 -13.85
C SER A 170 -8.39 8.45 -14.13
N GLN A 171 -9.21 8.19 -13.11
CA GLN A 171 -10.66 8.07 -13.25
C GLN A 171 -11.30 9.36 -13.79
N LEU A 172 -10.85 10.52 -13.30
CA LEU A 172 -11.33 11.83 -13.80
C LEU A 172 -10.93 12.04 -15.26
N LYS A 173 -9.69 11.71 -15.63
CA LYS A 173 -9.22 11.78 -17.03
C LYS A 173 -10.08 10.89 -17.94
N ASP A 174 -10.33 9.67 -17.52
CA ASP A 174 -11.15 8.72 -18.31
C ASP A 174 -12.60 9.21 -18.43
N ALA A 175 -13.16 9.79 -17.38
CA ALA A 175 -14.50 10.38 -17.40
C ALA A 175 -14.60 11.59 -18.35
N VAL A 176 -13.57 12.46 -18.38
CA VAL A 176 -13.51 13.60 -19.30
C VAL A 176 -13.43 13.13 -20.77
N VAL A 177 -12.56 12.15 -21.05
CA VAL A 177 -12.45 11.55 -22.40
C VAL A 177 -13.77 10.89 -22.82
N ALA A 178 -14.37 10.09 -21.93
CA ALA A 178 -15.65 9.44 -22.17
C ALA A 178 -16.77 10.45 -22.50
N ARG A 179 -16.84 11.56 -21.73
CA ARG A 179 -17.79 12.64 -21.97
C ARG A 179 -17.55 13.33 -23.32
N SER A 180 -16.30 13.62 -23.67
CA SER A 180 -15.94 14.24 -24.94
C SER A 180 -16.40 13.38 -26.13
N VAL A 181 -16.16 12.05 -26.09
CA VAL A 181 -16.59 11.12 -27.15
C VAL A 181 -18.12 11.08 -27.28
N VAL A 182 -18.84 11.06 -26.15
CA VAL A 182 -20.32 11.09 -26.17
C VAL A 182 -20.83 12.42 -26.73
N ASP A 183 -20.22 13.56 -26.37
CA ASP A 183 -20.63 14.87 -26.88
C ASP A 183 -20.33 15.01 -28.38
N GLN A 184 -19.22 14.48 -28.88
CA GLN A 184 -18.95 14.39 -30.33
C GLN A 184 -20.00 13.54 -31.06
N ALA A 185 -20.29 12.34 -30.56
CA ALA A 185 -21.31 11.47 -31.15
C ALA A 185 -22.70 12.10 -31.14
N LYS A 186 -23.07 12.83 -30.07
CA LYS A 186 -24.30 13.62 -30.02
C LYS A 186 -24.34 14.66 -31.15
N GLY A 187 -23.26 15.44 -31.32
CA GLY A 187 -23.15 16.42 -32.39
C GLY A 187 -23.35 15.85 -33.77
N ILE A 188 -22.73 14.68 -34.01
CA ILE A 188 -22.90 13.91 -35.28
C ILE A 188 -24.36 13.51 -35.48
N LEU A 189 -24.99 12.89 -34.49
CA LEU A 189 -26.38 12.45 -34.57
C LEU A 189 -27.37 13.60 -34.74
N MET A 190 -27.13 14.71 -34.04
CA MET A 190 -27.93 15.95 -34.20
C MET A 190 -27.90 16.44 -35.67
N HIS A 191 -26.70 16.46 -36.28
CA HIS A 191 -26.53 16.87 -37.66
C HIS A 191 -27.18 15.88 -38.61
N ALA A 192 -26.88 14.58 -38.46
CA ALA A 192 -27.32 13.53 -39.37
C ALA A 192 -28.85 13.28 -39.33
N LEU A 193 -29.47 13.42 -38.18
CA LEU A 193 -30.88 13.07 -37.96
C LEU A 193 -31.80 14.27 -37.75
N GLY A 194 -31.25 15.49 -37.71
CA GLY A 194 -32.03 16.71 -37.47
C GLY A 194 -32.71 16.74 -36.06
N CYS A 195 -32.13 16.06 -35.07
CA CYS A 195 -32.71 15.94 -33.73
C CYS A 195 -31.97 16.85 -32.73
N ASP A 196 -32.58 17.05 -31.56
CA ASP A 196 -31.95 17.80 -30.46
C ASP A 196 -30.95 16.93 -29.65
N ALA A 197 -30.20 17.56 -28.77
CA ALA A 197 -29.18 16.92 -27.95
C ALA A 197 -29.75 15.85 -26.98
N ALA A 198 -30.97 16.03 -26.52
CA ALA A 198 -31.65 15.10 -25.62
C ALA A 198 -32.06 13.82 -26.37
N GLU A 199 -32.63 13.96 -27.53
CA GLU A 199 -32.99 12.81 -28.41
C GLU A 199 -31.77 12.08 -28.92
N ALA A 200 -30.69 12.78 -29.30
CA ALA A 200 -29.42 12.16 -29.67
C ALA A 200 -28.84 11.28 -28.55
N LEU A 201 -28.82 11.81 -27.31
CA LEU A 201 -28.33 11.07 -26.14
C LEU A 201 -29.25 9.86 -25.84
N LYS A 202 -30.54 10.02 -25.97
CA LYS A 202 -31.52 8.93 -25.77
C LYS A 202 -31.27 7.79 -26.76
N ARG A 203 -30.98 8.08 -28.00
CA ARG A 203 -30.64 7.07 -29.03
C ARG A 203 -29.35 6.33 -28.71
N LEU A 204 -28.31 7.03 -28.31
CA LEU A 204 -27.05 6.40 -27.85
C LEU A 204 -27.29 5.43 -26.68
N ARG A 205 -28.12 5.84 -25.70
CA ARG A 205 -28.49 4.99 -24.56
C ARG A 205 -29.32 3.78 -24.94
N GLN A 206 -30.31 3.94 -25.86
CA GLN A 206 -31.11 2.82 -26.35
C GLN A 206 -30.24 1.81 -27.07
N GLU A 207 -29.31 2.25 -27.91
CA GLU A 207 -28.42 1.36 -28.62
C GLU A 207 -27.45 0.65 -27.67
N SER A 208 -26.92 1.36 -26.68
CA SER A 208 -26.11 0.80 -25.58
C SER A 208 -26.87 -0.32 -24.86
N GLN A 209 -28.13 -0.06 -24.48
CA GLN A 209 -28.99 -1.05 -23.81
C GLN A 209 -29.30 -2.26 -24.72
N ARG A 210 -29.61 -2.02 -25.97
CA ARG A 210 -29.90 -3.09 -26.93
C ARG A 210 -28.70 -4.03 -27.13
N ARG A 211 -27.49 -3.47 -27.16
CA ARG A 211 -26.26 -4.22 -27.44
C ARG A 211 -25.54 -4.69 -26.17
N HIS A 212 -26.03 -4.29 -24.99
CA HIS A 212 -25.35 -4.54 -23.68
C HIS A 212 -23.89 -4.08 -23.62
N VAL A 213 -23.58 -2.94 -24.27
CA VAL A 213 -22.25 -2.31 -24.26
C VAL A 213 -22.32 -0.93 -23.63
N LYS A 214 -21.18 -0.34 -23.24
CA LYS A 214 -21.15 0.99 -22.66
C LYS A 214 -21.58 2.04 -23.69
N VAL A 215 -22.28 3.10 -23.24
CA VAL A 215 -22.70 4.20 -24.12
C VAL A 215 -21.49 4.90 -24.77
N THR A 216 -20.34 4.89 -24.13
CA THR A 216 -19.06 5.42 -24.67
C THR A 216 -18.52 4.59 -25.83
N GLU A 217 -18.75 3.29 -25.85
CA GLU A 217 -18.36 2.39 -26.96
C GLU A 217 -19.23 2.67 -28.17
N VAL A 218 -20.55 2.75 -27.99
CA VAL A 218 -21.48 3.15 -29.06
C VAL A 218 -21.13 4.54 -29.62
N ALA A 219 -20.81 5.48 -28.73
CA ALA A 219 -20.41 6.83 -29.13
C ALA A 219 -19.11 6.83 -29.93
N ALA A 220 -18.12 6.04 -29.53
CA ALA A 220 -16.85 5.91 -30.24
C ALA A 220 -17.03 5.33 -31.66
N GLU A 221 -17.90 4.34 -31.82
CA GLU A 221 -18.25 3.79 -33.12
C GLU A 221 -18.93 4.81 -34.05
N VAL A 222 -19.84 5.64 -33.50
CA VAL A 222 -20.47 6.73 -34.26
C VAL A 222 -19.42 7.75 -34.70
N VAL A 223 -18.50 8.14 -33.83
CA VAL A 223 -17.42 9.08 -34.19
C VAL A 223 -16.48 8.49 -35.23
N ALA A 224 -16.11 7.20 -35.10
CA ALA A 224 -15.22 6.52 -36.04
C ALA A 224 -15.86 6.36 -37.44
N SER A 225 -17.16 6.06 -37.51
CA SER A 225 -17.86 5.92 -38.81
C SER A 225 -17.95 7.23 -39.57
N TYR A 226 -18.11 8.36 -38.88
CA TYR A 226 -18.16 9.67 -39.52
C TYR A 226 -16.78 10.21 -39.89
N GLY A 227 -15.75 9.95 -39.07
CA GLY A 227 -14.35 10.36 -39.36
C GLY A 227 -13.76 9.64 -40.58
N GLY A 228 -14.32 8.49 -41.00
CA GLY A 228 -13.92 7.76 -42.20
C GLY A 228 -14.57 8.28 -43.50
N GLU A 229 -15.71 8.96 -43.41
CA GLU A 229 -16.41 9.48 -44.61
C GLU A 229 -15.88 10.83 -45.13
N ASP A 230 -15.35 11.67 -44.25
CA ASP A 230 -14.74 12.96 -44.64
C ASP A 230 -13.38 12.83 -45.35
N ALA A 231 -12.79 11.62 -45.39
CA ALA A 231 -11.54 11.35 -46.11
C ALA A 231 -11.76 11.08 -47.63
N ARG A 232 -13.01 11.06 -48.12
CA ARG A 232 -13.26 10.96 -49.55
C ARG A 232 -13.32 12.36 -50.19
N PRO A 233 -12.45 12.68 -51.17
CA PRO A 233 -12.52 13.96 -51.86
C PRO A 233 -13.87 14.08 -52.55
N ARG A 234 -14.63 15.15 -52.26
CA ARG A 234 -15.86 15.51 -52.99
C ARG A 234 -15.52 15.60 -54.49
N PRO A 235 -16.22 14.88 -55.38
CA PRO A 235 -16.04 15.08 -56.80
C PRO A 235 -16.42 16.52 -57.13
N GLY A 236 -15.46 17.26 -57.77
CA GLY A 236 -15.64 18.65 -58.13
C GLY A 236 -16.87 18.93 -58.93
N ARG A 237 -17.51 20.08 -58.64
CA ARG A 237 -18.40 20.77 -59.55
C ARG A 237 -17.61 21.63 -60.47
#